data_465b8cf5f299075074c065a251edde1a
#
_entry.id   465b8cf5f299075074c065a251edde1a
#
_cell.length_a   1.000
_cell.length_b   1.000
_cell.length_c   1.000
_cell.angle_alpha   90.00
_cell.angle_beta   90.00
_cell.angle_gamma   90.00
#
_symmetry.space_group_name_H-M   'P 1'
#
loop_
_entity.id
_entity.type
_entity.pdbx_description
1 polymer ?
#
loop_
_entity_poly.entity_id
_entity_poly.type
_entity_poly.pdbx_seq_one_letter_code
_entity_poly.pdbx_strand_id
1 'polypeptide(L)'
;MEKTYNGRVSIIVPIYQGKKYIPKLIKMAEMCQEKAQNQQGIELILSNDDPHEKIEESLFSDTITIHILNTEINRGIQAARIRGLEAANGDFVVFLDQDDILYPDYINSQLSHLGDADTAVCRCIHENQQFYNADRKFEEVISKGYMMQKGNPIISAGQVLIRRTSVPKVWTENIMKTNCADDYLLWLCMTAQGAKFALNQDILFEHVVHGNNLSLDSRRELSSLEEMCDILSQNSVFDERGMKQIRSMCQHVLS
;
A
#
# COMPACT_ATOMS: atom_id res chain seq x y z
N MET A 1 11.89 22.31 17.08
CA MET A 1 12.19 20.97 17.63
C MET A 1 11.60 19.98 16.65
N GLU A 2 12.46 19.25 15.93
CA GLU A 2 12.02 18.15 15.08
C GLU A 2 11.36 17.10 15.99
N LYS A 3 10.12 16.72 15.68
CA LYS A 3 9.45 15.62 16.37
C LYS A 3 10.15 14.32 15.93
N THR A 4 10.98 13.76 16.78
CA THR A 4 11.46 12.38 16.60
C THR A 4 10.30 11.43 16.84
N TYR A 5 9.88 10.73 15.79
CA TYR A 5 8.87 9.67 15.93
C TYR A 5 9.57 8.39 16.42
N ASN A 6 9.20 7.95 17.62
CA ASN A 6 9.68 6.71 18.22
C ASN A 6 8.73 5.57 17.84
N GLY A 7 8.95 4.96 16.68
CA GLY A 7 8.15 3.82 16.27
C GLY A 7 8.89 2.98 15.22
N ARG A 8 8.71 1.66 15.27
CA ARG A 8 9.22 0.75 14.23
C ARG A 8 8.35 0.83 12.99
N VAL A 9 8.97 0.69 11.82
CA VAL A 9 8.26 0.61 10.54
C VAL A 9 8.40 -0.78 9.95
N SER A 10 7.29 -1.42 9.60
CA SER A 10 7.24 -2.69 8.88
C SER A 10 7.01 -2.42 7.40
N ILE A 11 7.98 -2.74 6.56
CA ILE A 11 7.83 -2.74 5.10
C ILE A 11 7.36 -4.15 4.72
N ILE A 12 6.11 -4.27 4.29
CA ILE A 12 5.45 -5.53 3.94
C ILE A 12 5.41 -5.66 2.43
N VAL A 13 6.07 -6.70 1.91
CA VAL A 13 6.17 -6.93 0.46
C VAL A 13 5.49 -8.25 0.10
N PRO A 14 4.34 -8.22 -0.59
CA PRO A 14 3.77 -9.41 -1.20
C PRO A 14 4.67 -9.88 -2.34
N ILE A 15 5.10 -11.14 -2.33
CA ILE A 15 5.98 -11.74 -3.34
C ILE A 15 5.21 -12.83 -4.09
N TYR A 16 5.18 -12.73 -5.41
CA TYR A 16 4.68 -13.78 -6.31
C TYR A 16 5.53 -13.82 -7.58
N GLN A 17 6.17 -14.96 -7.85
CA GLN A 17 7.15 -15.12 -8.95
C GLN A 17 8.21 -14.01 -8.95
N GLY A 18 8.58 -13.55 -7.75
CA GLY A 18 9.34 -12.32 -7.54
C GLY A 18 10.68 -12.50 -6.82
N LYS A 19 11.19 -13.71 -6.68
CA LYS A 19 12.47 -14.01 -5.98
C LYS A 19 13.64 -13.14 -6.49
N LYS A 20 13.65 -12.81 -7.77
CA LYS A 20 14.66 -11.93 -8.40
C LYS A 20 14.70 -10.51 -7.81
N TYR A 21 13.61 -10.03 -7.21
CA TYR A 21 13.55 -8.68 -6.64
C TYR A 21 14.10 -8.61 -5.20
N ILE A 22 14.21 -9.74 -4.50
CA ILE A 22 14.57 -9.80 -3.07
C ILE A 22 15.88 -9.06 -2.76
N PRO A 23 16.99 -9.25 -3.51
CA PRO A 23 18.22 -8.51 -3.21
C PRO A 23 18.06 -7.00 -3.31
N LYS A 24 17.26 -6.50 -4.29
CA LYS A 24 16.94 -5.07 -4.43
C LYS A 24 16.11 -4.58 -3.26
N LEU A 25 15.11 -5.34 -2.82
CA LEU A 25 14.22 -5.01 -1.71
C LEU A 25 14.98 -4.90 -0.38
N ILE A 26 15.89 -5.84 -0.10
CA ILE A 26 16.75 -5.80 1.09
C ILE A 26 17.61 -4.56 1.07
N LYS A 27 18.35 -4.32 -0.02
CA LYS A 27 19.21 -3.14 -0.15
C LYS A 27 18.43 -1.83 0.00
N MET A 28 17.24 -1.75 -0.55
CA MET A 28 16.37 -0.58 -0.45
C MET A 28 15.93 -0.33 1.00
N ALA A 29 15.51 -1.36 1.73
CA ALA A 29 15.16 -1.25 3.14
C ALA A 29 16.36 -0.85 4.00
N GLU A 30 17.57 -1.37 3.71
CA GLU A 30 18.82 -0.96 4.36
C GLU A 30 19.12 0.51 4.11
N MET A 31 19.00 1.00 2.88
CA MET A 31 19.20 2.42 2.55
C MET A 31 18.20 3.33 3.28
N CYS A 32 16.93 2.90 3.42
CA CYS A 32 15.95 3.60 4.23
C CYS A 32 16.32 3.58 5.72
N GLN A 33 16.87 2.47 6.23
CA GLN A 33 17.33 2.36 7.63
C GLN A 33 18.50 3.29 7.90
N GLU A 34 19.47 3.39 7.00
CA GLU A 34 20.63 4.30 7.14
C GLU A 34 20.22 5.77 7.24
N LYS A 35 19.12 6.15 6.58
CA LYS A 35 18.56 7.50 6.59
C LYS A 35 17.57 7.74 7.73
N ALA A 36 16.93 6.67 8.23
CA ALA A 36 15.89 6.80 9.23
C ALA A 36 16.45 7.32 10.56
N GLN A 37 15.81 8.34 11.10
CA GLN A 37 16.10 8.89 12.43
C GLN A 37 15.24 8.25 13.53
N ASN A 38 14.39 7.27 13.17
CA ASN A 38 13.58 6.53 14.13
C ASN A 38 14.44 5.56 14.94
N GLN A 39 14.31 5.61 16.27
CA GLN A 39 15.15 4.82 17.17
C GLN A 39 14.84 3.31 17.18
N GLN A 40 13.67 2.89 16.67
CA GLN A 40 13.23 1.49 16.75
C GLN A 40 13.48 0.66 15.48
N GLY A 41 13.94 1.32 14.41
CA GLY A 41 14.39 0.66 13.20
C GLY A 41 13.28 0.22 12.24
N ILE A 42 13.70 -0.49 11.19
CA ILE A 42 12.87 -1.02 10.11
C ILE A 42 12.92 -2.54 10.15
N GLU A 43 11.78 -3.18 9.88
CA GLU A 43 11.72 -4.58 9.53
C GLU A 43 11.16 -4.75 8.12
N LEU A 44 11.71 -5.70 7.38
CA LEU A 44 11.27 -6.10 6.04
C LEU A 44 10.54 -7.44 6.13
N ILE A 45 9.29 -7.49 5.73
CA ILE A 45 8.47 -8.69 5.75
C ILE A 45 8.20 -9.13 4.31
N LEU A 46 8.85 -10.21 3.89
CA LEU A 46 8.67 -10.83 2.58
C LEU A 46 7.55 -11.86 2.68
N SER A 47 6.35 -11.48 2.27
CA SER A 47 5.15 -12.32 2.34
C SER A 47 4.96 -13.05 1.01
N ASN A 48 5.57 -14.22 0.89
CA ASN A 48 5.57 -15.01 -0.34
C ASN A 48 4.24 -15.73 -0.55
N ASP A 49 3.57 -15.43 -1.64
CA ASP A 49 2.29 -16.01 -2.07
C ASP A 49 2.45 -17.02 -3.23
N ASP A 50 3.71 -17.35 -3.58
CA ASP A 50 4.02 -18.41 -4.55
C ASP A 50 4.31 -19.75 -3.81
N PRO A 51 3.40 -20.73 -3.93
CA PRO A 51 3.60 -22.03 -3.29
C PRO A 51 4.68 -22.87 -3.97
N HIS A 52 5.08 -22.52 -5.20
CA HIS A 52 6.04 -23.28 -6.00
C HIS A 52 7.47 -22.75 -5.86
N GLU A 53 7.64 -21.53 -5.39
CA GLU A 53 8.96 -20.89 -5.26
C GLU A 53 9.16 -20.37 -3.82
N LYS A 54 9.61 -21.24 -2.90
CA LYS A 54 9.89 -20.85 -1.51
C LYS A 54 11.09 -19.90 -1.43
N ILE A 55 10.97 -18.86 -0.59
CA ILE A 55 12.08 -17.98 -0.23
C ILE A 55 12.87 -18.66 0.90
N GLU A 56 14.21 -18.60 0.82
CA GLU A 56 15.10 -19.18 1.82
C GLU A 56 15.04 -18.40 3.14
N GLU A 57 14.84 -19.09 4.24
CA GLU A 57 14.74 -18.48 5.59
C GLU A 57 16.10 -17.99 6.12
N SER A 58 17.19 -18.29 5.42
CA SER A 58 18.56 -17.88 5.79
C SER A 58 18.92 -16.46 5.35
N LEU A 59 18.00 -15.71 4.72
CA LEU A 59 18.24 -14.32 4.36
C LEU A 59 18.50 -13.46 5.61
N PHE A 60 19.58 -12.71 5.57
CA PHE A 60 20.06 -11.92 6.70
C PHE A 60 20.49 -10.52 6.27
N SER A 61 20.37 -9.57 7.18
CA SER A 61 20.94 -8.22 7.08
C SER A 61 21.49 -7.82 8.45
N ASP A 62 22.60 -7.08 8.45
CA ASP A 62 23.22 -6.55 9.67
C ASP A 62 22.47 -5.33 10.22
N THR A 63 21.62 -4.69 9.43
CA THR A 63 21.02 -3.38 9.75
C THR A 63 19.51 -3.41 9.93
N ILE A 64 18.81 -4.38 9.32
CA ILE A 64 17.35 -4.52 9.40
C ILE A 64 16.97 -5.94 9.82
N THR A 65 15.79 -6.09 10.42
CA THR A 65 15.21 -7.41 10.65
C THR A 65 14.48 -7.88 9.39
N ILE A 66 14.71 -9.12 8.95
CA ILE A 66 14.00 -9.73 7.81
C ILE A 66 13.12 -10.86 8.32
N HIS A 67 11.82 -10.81 7.95
CA HIS A 67 10.87 -11.89 8.18
C HIS A 67 10.45 -12.51 6.86
N ILE A 68 10.44 -13.82 6.77
CA ILE A 68 10.04 -14.57 5.58
C ILE A 68 8.82 -15.40 5.91
N LEU A 69 7.73 -15.17 5.17
CA LEU A 69 6.47 -15.87 5.33
C LEU A 69 6.15 -16.62 4.04
N ASN A 70 6.46 -17.92 4.00
CA ASN A 70 6.10 -18.78 2.87
C ASN A 70 4.69 -19.33 3.05
N THR A 71 3.96 -19.55 1.94
CA THR A 71 2.63 -20.18 1.92
C THR A 71 2.62 -21.43 1.06
N GLU A 72 1.68 -22.33 1.34
CA GLU A 72 1.41 -23.50 0.50
C GLU A 72 0.29 -23.25 -0.52
N ILE A 73 -0.40 -22.09 -0.45
CA ILE A 73 -1.55 -21.75 -1.30
C ILE A 73 -1.47 -20.29 -1.70
N ASN A 74 -1.54 -20.01 -3.00
CA ASN A 74 -1.72 -18.64 -3.50
C ASN A 74 -3.14 -18.15 -3.15
N ARG A 75 -3.21 -17.05 -2.40
CA ARG A 75 -4.46 -16.40 -2.00
C ARG A 75 -4.60 -14.96 -2.51
N GLY A 76 -3.62 -14.50 -3.29
CA GLY A 76 -3.61 -13.16 -3.89
C GLY A 76 -2.91 -12.09 -3.03
N ILE A 77 -2.73 -10.94 -3.67
CA ILE A 77 -1.91 -9.85 -3.13
C ILE A 77 -2.42 -9.31 -1.79
N GLN A 78 -3.74 -9.12 -1.65
CA GLN A 78 -4.33 -8.66 -0.39
C GLN A 78 -4.09 -9.65 0.74
N ALA A 79 -4.27 -10.95 0.50
CA ALA A 79 -4.02 -11.99 1.51
C ALA A 79 -2.55 -12.00 1.94
N ALA A 80 -1.62 -11.80 1.01
CA ALA A 80 -0.21 -11.69 1.31
C ALA A 80 0.12 -10.44 2.14
N ARG A 81 -0.52 -9.28 1.83
CA ARG A 81 -0.41 -8.05 2.62
C ARG A 81 -0.94 -8.24 4.05
N ILE A 82 -2.10 -8.89 4.20
CA ILE A 82 -2.72 -9.16 5.51
C ILE A 82 -1.83 -10.10 6.33
N ARG A 83 -1.33 -11.18 5.76
CA ARG A 83 -0.41 -12.11 6.43
C ARG A 83 0.86 -11.39 6.91
N GLY A 84 1.40 -10.48 6.09
CA GLY A 84 2.51 -9.61 6.49
C GLY A 84 2.13 -8.66 7.62
N LEU A 85 0.93 -8.08 7.58
CA LEU A 85 0.41 -7.19 8.63
C LEU A 85 0.24 -7.91 9.98
N GLU A 86 -0.23 -9.16 9.96
CA GLU A 86 -0.37 -9.99 11.16
C GLU A 86 0.98 -10.32 11.81
N ALA A 87 2.04 -10.47 11.00
CA ALA A 87 3.40 -10.71 11.47
C ALA A 87 4.16 -9.42 11.85
N ALA A 88 3.63 -8.25 11.48
CA ALA A 88 4.27 -6.97 11.70
C ALA A 88 4.33 -6.58 13.18
N ASN A 89 5.51 -6.16 13.62
CA ASN A 89 5.73 -5.62 14.97
C ASN A 89 5.86 -4.08 14.97
N GLY A 90 5.85 -3.45 13.79
CA GLY A 90 5.95 -2.01 13.65
C GLY A 90 4.70 -1.27 14.12
N ASP A 91 4.88 -0.05 14.59
CA ASP A 91 3.79 0.89 14.87
C ASP A 91 3.21 1.45 13.57
N PHE A 92 4.02 1.44 12.51
CA PHE A 92 3.69 1.90 11.18
C PHE A 92 3.94 0.79 10.16
N VAL A 93 3.15 0.78 9.09
CA VAL A 93 3.27 -0.19 8.01
C VAL A 93 3.30 0.51 6.65
N VAL A 94 4.04 -0.08 5.72
CA VAL A 94 4.06 0.26 4.30
C VAL A 94 3.80 -1.01 3.52
N PHE A 95 2.78 -1.04 2.65
CA PHE A 95 2.57 -2.15 1.71
C PHE A 95 3.28 -1.80 0.40
N LEU A 96 4.39 -2.46 0.12
CA LEU A 96 5.23 -2.18 -1.03
C LEU A 96 5.13 -3.30 -2.06
N ASP A 97 4.83 -2.99 -3.30
CA ASP A 97 4.85 -3.97 -4.38
C ASP A 97 6.30 -4.35 -4.71
N GLN A 98 6.53 -5.63 -5.05
CA GLN A 98 7.87 -6.23 -5.15
C GLN A 98 8.80 -5.56 -6.17
N ASP A 99 8.25 -4.89 -7.16
CA ASP A 99 8.94 -4.25 -8.29
C ASP A 99 9.10 -2.73 -8.12
N ASP A 100 8.34 -2.11 -7.21
CA ASP A 100 8.38 -0.68 -6.92
C ASP A 100 9.65 -0.23 -6.16
N ILE A 101 9.82 1.09 -6.03
CA ILE A 101 11.00 1.68 -5.41
C ILE A 101 10.61 2.69 -4.32
N LEU A 102 11.13 2.49 -3.11
CA LEU A 102 11.20 3.55 -2.09
C LEU A 102 12.54 4.26 -2.20
N TYR A 103 12.53 5.59 -2.13
CA TYR A 103 13.76 6.38 -2.05
C TYR A 103 14.30 6.39 -0.60
N PRO A 104 15.60 6.57 -0.41
CA PRO A 104 16.24 6.41 0.90
C PRO A 104 15.61 7.24 2.03
N ASP A 105 15.13 8.44 1.73
CA ASP A 105 14.51 9.34 2.71
C ASP A 105 13.02 9.03 2.98
N TYR A 106 12.44 8.01 2.36
CA TYR A 106 11.03 7.69 2.45
C TYR A 106 10.53 7.60 3.90
N ILE A 107 11.14 6.77 4.72
CA ILE A 107 10.69 6.54 6.10
C ILE A 107 10.80 7.81 6.93
N ASN A 108 11.95 8.48 6.85
CA ASN A 108 12.21 9.69 7.64
C ASN A 108 11.25 10.82 7.26
N SER A 109 11.08 11.10 5.97
CA SER A 109 10.19 12.15 5.49
C SER A 109 8.71 11.82 5.79
N GLN A 110 8.24 10.59 5.53
CA GLN A 110 6.87 10.20 5.81
C GLN A 110 6.52 10.33 7.30
N LEU A 111 7.38 9.85 8.19
CA LEU A 111 7.19 9.99 9.64
C LEU A 111 7.15 11.47 10.07
N SER A 112 7.99 12.32 9.50
CA SER A 112 8.04 13.74 9.84
C SER A 112 6.75 14.48 9.46
N HIS A 113 6.09 14.06 8.37
CA HIS A 113 4.83 14.66 7.87
C HIS A 113 3.58 14.03 8.48
N LEU A 114 3.67 12.83 9.07
CA LEU A 114 2.52 12.11 9.60
C LEU A 114 1.77 12.89 10.70
N GLY A 115 2.47 13.53 11.61
CA GLY A 115 1.85 14.28 12.71
C GLY A 115 0.86 13.43 13.50
N ASP A 116 -0.34 13.95 13.70
CA ASP A 116 -1.47 13.26 14.37
C ASP A 116 -2.39 12.54 13.36
N ALA A 117 -1.96 12.45 12.07
CA ALA A 117 -2.73 11.74 11.05
C ALA A 117 -2.58 10.22 11.18
N ASP A 118 -3.51 9.49 10.57
CA ASP A 118 -3.51 8.03 10.51
C ASP A 118 -2.57 7.52 9.43
N THR A 119 -2.33 8.34 8.41
CA THR A 119 -1.49 7.98 7.26
C THR A 119 -0.82 9.21 6.67
N ALA A 120 0.36 9.01 6.08
CA ALA A 120 1.06 10.00 5.27
C ALA A 120 1.22 9.47 3.85
N VAL A 121 0.88 10.30 2.86
CA VAL A 121 0.97 9.97 1.43
C VAL A 121 2.02 10.86 0.80
N CYS A 122 2.99 10.29 0.09
CA CYS A 122 4.00 11.05 -0.63
C CYS A 122 3.67 11.19 -2.12
N ARG A 123 4.36 12.11 -2.79
CA ARG A 123 4.34 12.17 -4.26
C ARG A 123 5.20 11.06 -4.84
N CYS A 124 4.94 10.75 -6.11
CA CYS A 124 5.60 9.64 -6.79
C CYS A 124 5.98 9.94 -8.23
N ILE A 125 6.89 9.12 -8.73
CA ILE A 125 7.20 8.97 -10.16
C ILE A 125 6.36 7.80 -10.71
N HIS A 126 5.85 7.97 -11.91
CA HIS A 126 5.19 6.95 -12.71
C HIS A 126 5.58 7.15 -14.17
N GLU A 127 6.00 6.10 -14.86
CA GLU A 127 6.50 6.18 -16.25
C GLU A 127 7.58 7.28 -16.45
N ASN A 128 8.52 7.37 -15.53
CA ASN A 128 9.59 8.38 -15.52
C ASN A 128 9.11 9.85 -15.41
N GLN A 129 7.87 10.08 -15.00
CA GLN A 129 7.29 11.42 -14.83
C GLN A 129 6.64 11.56 -13.46
N GLN A 130 6.48 12.79 -12.99
CA GLN A 130 5.69 13.04 -11.80
C GLN A 130 4.24 12.67 -12.05
N PHE A 131 3.67 11.78 -11.22
CA PHE A 131 2.30 11.31 -11.36
C PHE A 131 1.28 12.44 -11.12
N TYR A 132 1.54 13.30 -10.13
CA TYR A 132 0.69 14.45 -9.85
C TYR A 132 1.17 15.68 -10.60
N ASN A 133 0.24 16.38 -11.26
CA ASN A 133 0.48 17.54 -12.11
C ASN A 133 -0.73 18.50 -12.07
N ALA A 134 -0.86 19.42 -13.04
CA ALA A 134 -1.95 20.37 -13.11
C ALA A 134 -3.34 19.72 -13.31
N ASP A 135 -3.39 18.58 -14.01
CA ASP A 135 -4.63 17.86 -14.31
C ASP A 135 -4.99 16.84 -13.21
N ARG A 136 -4.01 16.40 -12.44
CA ARG A 136 -4.14 15.46 -11.32
C ARG A 136 -3.51 16.05 -10.07
N LYS A 137 -4.32 16.74 -9.28
CA LYS A 137 -3.85 17.47 -8.10
C LYS A 137 -3.58 16.53 -6.94
N PHE A 138 -2.43 16.68 -6.31
CA PHE A 138 -2.03 15.86 -5.17
C PHE A 138 -2.97 16.03 -3.97
N GLU A 139 -3.54 17.21 -3.78
CA GLU A 139 -4.51 17.51 -2.72
C GLU A 139 -5.80 16.68 -2.82
N GLU A 140 -6.10 16.13 -3.99
CA GLU A 140 -7.27 15.27 -4.23
C GLU A 140 -7.15 13.90 -3.55
N VAL A 141 -5.92 13.46 -3.24
CA VAL A 141 -5.63 12.20 -2.52
C VAL A 141 -6.35 12.13 -1.18
N ILE A 142 -6.51 13.25 -0.48
CA ILE A 142 -7.19 13.30 0.81
C ILE A 142 -8.70 13.58 0.70
N SER A 143 -9.21 13.71 -0.51
CA SER A 143 -10.61 14.05 -0.75
C SER A 143 -11.49 12.80 -0.79
N LYS A 144 -12.31 12.60 0.26
CA LYS A 144 -13.36 11.57 0.27
C LYS A 144 -14.25 11.67 -0.96
N GLY A 145 -14.63 12.88 -1.34
CA GLY A 145 -15.48 13.12 -2.52
C GLY A 145 -14.81 12.68 -3.82
N TYR A 146 -13.51 12.94 -3.97
CA TYR A 146 -12.74 12.50 -5.13
C TYR A 146 -12.69 10.96 -5.21
N MET A 147 -12.28 10.29 -4.13
CA MET A 147 -12.21 8.83 -4.06
C MET A 147 -13.56 8.19 -4.42
N MET A 148 -14.67 8.73 -3.95
CA MET A 148 -16.00 8.15 -4.22
C MET A 148 -16.53 8.42 -5.63
N GLN A 149 -16.06 9.47 -6.31
CA GLN A 149 -16.68 9.97 -7.56
C GLN A 149 -15.74 9.90 -8.77
N LYS A 150 -14.44 9.87 -8.56
CA LYS A 150 -13.41 9.94 -9.62
C LYS A 150 -12.50 8.72 -9.68
N GLY A 151 -12.42 7.93 -8.62
CA GLY A 151 -11.60 6.72 -8.54
C GLY A 151 -10.44 6.82 -7.56
N ASN A 152 -9.52 5.87 -7.63
CA ASN A 152 -8.36 5.80 -6.77
C ASN A 152 -7.33 6.88 -7.14
N PRO A 153 -7.05 7.86 -6.27
CA PRO A 153 -6.04 8.90 -6.55
C PRO A 153 -4.62 8.46 -6.16
N ILE A 154 -4.47 7.32 -5.51
CA ILE A 154 -3.19 6.75 -5.04
C ILE A 154 -2.81 5.62 -5.99
N ILE A 155 -1.68 5.76 -6.69
CA ILE A 155 -1.33 4.83 -7.77
C ILE A 155 -0.87 3.46 -7.27
N SER A 156 -0.26 3.41 -6.08
CA SER A 156 0.21 2.18 -5.45
C SER A 156 0.23 2.34 -3.93
N ALA A 157 -0.01 1.26 -3.23
CA ALA A 157 0.01 1.23 -1.77
C ALA A 157 1.37 1.64 -1.18
N GLY A 158 2.46 1.48 -1.94
CA GLY A 158 3.81 1.91 -1.53
C GLY A 158 3.99 3.42 -1.34
N GLN A 159 3.07 4.25 -1.85
CA GLN A 159 3.08 5.70 -1.57
C GLN A 159 2.72 6.05 -0.13
N VAL A 160 2.15 5.10 0.64
CA VAL A 160 1.44 5.39 1.87
C VAL A 160 2.08 4.72 3.07
N LEU A 161 2.48 5.53 4.06
CA LEU A 161 2.83 5.06 5.39
C LEU A 161 1.58 5.14 6.27
N ILE A 162 1.22 4.04 6.94
CA ILE A 162 -0.02 3.90 7.70
C ILE A 162 0.30 3.59 9.16
N ARG A 163 -0.40 4.23 10.11
CA ARG A 163 -0.42 3.73 11.49
C ARG A 163 -1.05 2.35 11.50
N ARG A 164 -0.34 1.32 11.97
CA ARG A 164 -0.81 -0.06 11.92
C ARG A 164 -2.19 -0.24 12.55
N THR A 165 -2.47 0.48 13.63
CA THR A 165 -3.77 0.46 14.33
C THR A 165 -4.92 1.10 13.54
N SER A 166 -4.62 1.86 12.50
CA SER A 166 -5.62 2.52 11.64
C SER A 166 -6.03 1.67 10.42
N VAL A 167 -5.42 0.49 10.23
CA VAL A 167 -5.83 -0.44 9.16
C VAL A 167 -7.23 -0.98 9.47
N PRO A 168 -8.21 -0.82 8.55
CA PRO A 168 -9.60 -1.18 8.83
C PRO A 168 -9.82 -2.69 8.94
N LYS A 169 -10.60 -3.14 9.93
CA LYS A 169 -10.98 -4.55 10.06
C LYS A 169 -11.76 -5.07 8.86
N VAL A 170 -12.64 -4.25 8.26
CA VAL A 170 -13.36 -4.64 7.05
C VAL A 170 -12.39 -5.08 5.96
N TRP A 171 -11.26 -4.38 5.78
CA TRP A 171 -10.27 -4.74 4.78
C TRP A 171 -9.51 -6.03 5.14
N THR A 172 -9.20 -6.26 6.42
CA THR A 172 -8.48 -7.46 6.85
C THR A 172 -9.36 -8.71 6.93
N GLU A 173 -10.66 -8.56 7.11
CA GLU A 173 -11.62 -9.67 7.27
C GLU A 173 -12.29 -10.07 5.95
N ASN A 174 -12.17 -9.25 4.89
CA ASN A 174 -12.80 -9.50 3.59
C ASN A 174 -11.75 -9.55 2.47
N ILE A 175 -11.15 -10.71 2.27
CA ILE A 175 -10.12 -10.91 1.25
C ILE A 175 -10.77 -10.99 -0.13
N MET A 176 -10.34 -10.12 -1.03
CA MET A 176 -10.78 -10.12 -2.43
C MET A 176 -10.21 -11.33 -3.19
N LYS A 177 -11.06 -11.95 -4.00
CA LYS A 177 -10.66 -13.06 -4.88
C LYS A 177 -9.98 -12.56 -6.14
N THR A 178 -10.35 -11.35 -6.58
CA THR A 178 -9.81 -10.70 -7.77
C THR A 178 -8.83 -9.61 -7.35
N ASN A 179 -7.55 -9.79 -7.69
CA ASN A 179 -6.52 -8.80 -7.39
C ASN A 179 -6.65 -7.60 -8.35
N CYS A 180 -6.68 -6.38 -7.88
CA CYS A 180 -6.47 -5.08 -8.55
C CYS A 180 -6.93 -3.90 -7.71
N ALA A 181 -8.07 -4.01 -6.99
CA ALA A 181 -8.69 -2.89 -6.27
C ALA A 181 -8.59 -3.03 -4.73
N ASP A 182 -7.72 -3.88 -4.23
CA ASP A 182 -7.58 -4.14 -2.80
C ASP A 182 -7.00 -2.94 -2.02
N ASP A 183 -6.10 -2.19 -2.62
CA ASP A 183 -5.58 -0.93 -2.09
C ASP A 183 -6.67 0.16 -2.12
N TYR A 184 -7.45 0.24 -3.19
CA TYR A 184 -8.56 1.17 -3.27
C TYR A 184 -9.65 0.86 -2.23
N LEU A 185 -9.97 -0.43 -2.01
CA LEU A 185 -10.82 -0.87 -0.90
C LEU A 185 -10.27 -0.39 0.45
N LEU A 186 -8.96 -0.50 0.67
CA LEU A 186 -8.29 -0.03 1.88
C LEU A 186 -8.53 1.48 2.10
N TRP A 187 -8.29 2.31 1.06
CA TRP A 187 -8.46 3.76 1.17
C TRP A 187 -9.91 4.16 1.39
N LEU A 188 -10.86 3.51 0.73
CA LEU A 188 -12.28 3.76 0.94
C LEU A 188 -12.71 3.39 2.36
N CYS A 189 -12.28 2.24 2.89
CA CYS A 189 -12.56 1.84 4.27
C CYS A 189 -11.94 2.79 5.29
N MET A 190 -10.68 3.21 5.10
CA MET A 190 -10.02 4.21 5.96
C MET A 190 -10.78 5.54 5.95
N THR A 191 -11.15 6.02 4.76
CA THR A 191 -11.90 7.27 4.60
C THR A 191 -13.29 7.20 5.25
N ALA A 192 -13.96 6.05 5.17
CA ALA A 192 -15.27 5.84 5.81
C ALA A 192 -15.18 5.89 7.33
N GLN A 193 -14.09 5.41 7.91
CA GLN A 193 -13.83 5.47 9.36
C GLN A 193 -13.37 6.86 9.84
N GLY A 194 -13.22 7.83 8.93
CA GLY A 194 -12.75 9.17 9.25
C GLY A 194 -11.25 9.29 9.44
N ALA A 195 -10.47 8.37 8.90
CA ALA A 195 -9.02 8.41 8.94
C ALA A 195 -8.48 9.72 8.33
N LYS A 196 -7.47 10.30 8.97
CA LYS A 196 -6.81 11.52 8.54
C LYS A 196 -5.60 11.19 7.69
N PHE A 197 -5.54 11.79 6.51
CA PHE A 197 -4.43 11.67 5.58
C PHE A 197 -3.58 12.94 5.61
N ALA A 198 -2.29 12.80 5.89
CA ALA A 198 -1.31 13.87 5.75
C ALA A 198 -0.68 13.82 4.35
N LEU A 199 -0.45 14.99 3.74
CA LEU A 199 0.23 15.09 2.47
C LEU A 199 1.71 15.39 2.68
N ASN A 200 2.57 14.57 2.08
CA ASN A 200 3.99 14.78 2.00
C ASN A 200 4.35 15.18 0.56
N GLN A 201 4.81 16.41 0.36
CA GLN A 201 5.10 16.97 -0.97
C GLN A 201 6.39 16.40 -1.60
N ASP A 202 7.19 15.64 -0.83
CA ASP A 202 8.41 15.03 -1.33
C ASP A 202 8.10 13.87 -2.28
N ILE A 203 8.93 13.71 -3.31
CA ILE A 203 8.89 12.56 -4.22
C ILE A 203 9.75 11.45 -3.62
N LEU A 204 9.10 10.43 -3.06
CA LEU A 204 9.76 9.39 -2.27
C LEU A 204 9.49 7.97 -2.78
N PHE A 205 8.67 7.84 -3.79
CA PHE A 205 8.19 6.58 -4.33
C PHE A 205 8.22 6.59 -5.86
N GLU A 206 8.55 5.44 -6.45
CA GLU A 206 8.45 5.22 -7.88
C GLU A 206 7.67 3.94 -8.17
N HIS A 207 6.54 4.11 -8.87
CA HIS A 207 5.77 3.00 -9.41
C HIS A 207 6.40 2.54 -10.72
N VAL A 208 6.89 1.31 -10.75
CA VAL A 208 7.58 0.73 -11.90
C VAL A 208 6.58 0.06 -12.83
N VAL A 209 6.49 0.57 -14.06
CA VAL A 209 5.60 0.00 -15.09
C VAL A 209 6.36 -1.03 -15.94
N HIS A 210 5.78 -2.20 -16.06
CA HIS A 210 6.23 -3.24 -16.98
C HIS A 210 5.03 -4.01 -17.55
N GLY A 211 5.21 -4.77 -18.63
CA GLY A 211 4.12 -5.41 -19.38
C GLY A 211 3.27 -6.44 -18.60
N ASN A 212 3.63 -6.75 -17.35
CA ASN A 212 2.93 -7.71 -16.49
C ASN A 212 2.16 -7.05 -15.33
N ASN A 213 2.03 -5.72 -15.30
CA ASN A 213 1.24 -5.05 -14.26
C ASN A 213 -0.23 -5.50 -14.34
N LEU A 214 -0.81 -5.87 -13.19
CA LEU A 214 -2.18 -6.38 -13.10
C LEU A 214 -3.23 -5.36 -13.57
N SER A 215 -2.96 -4.08 -13.41
CA SER A 215 -3.81 -2.95 -13.83
C SER A 215 -3.96 -2.82 -15.36
N LEU A 216 -3.20 -3.57 -16.16
CA LEU A 216 -3.34 -3.57 -17.62
C LEU A 216 -4.47 -4.47 -18.14
N ASP A 217 -5.08 -5.30 -17.29
CA ASP A 217 -6.21 -6.17 -17.65
C ASP A 217 -7.54 -5.55 -17.23
N SER A 218 -8.18 -4.83 -18.15
CA SER A 218 -9.44 -4.12 -17.89
C SER A 218 -10.58 -5.02 -17.42
N ARG A 219 -10.62 -6.31 -17.82
CA ARG A 219 -11.66 -7.24 -17.34
C ARG A 219 -11.45 -7.61 -15.89
N ARG A 220 -10.20 -7.82 -15.52
CA ARG A 220 -9.81 -8.10 -14.13
C ARG A 220 -10.08 -6.88 -13.25
N GLU A 221 -9.73 -5.70 -13.72
CA GLU A 221 -10.01 -4.44 -13.02
C GLU A 221 -11.50 -4.28 -12.76
N LEU A 222 -12.36 -4.47 -13.78
CA LEU A 222 -13.82 -4.41 -13.62
C LEU A 222 -14.31 -5.39 -12.55
N SER A 223 -13.94 -6.68 -12.67
CA SER A 223 -14.36 -7.70 -11.71
C SER A 223 -13.88 -7.38 -10.29
N SER A 224 -12.71 -6.80 -10.15
CA SER A 224 -12.16 -6.38 -8.85
C SER A 224 -12.93 -5.19 -8.26
N LEU A 225 -13.30 -4.20 -9.08
CA LEU A 225 -14.12 -3.07 -8.65
C LEU A 225 -15.54 -3.50 -8.25
N GLU A 226 -16.14 -4.46 -8.96
CA GLU A 226 -17.44 -5.03 -8.60
C GLU A 226 -17.36 -5.74 -7.25
N GLU A 227 -16.36 -6.61 -7.05
CA GLU A 227 -16.14 -7.31 -5.79
C GLU A 227 -15.89 -6.32 -4.64
N MET A 228 -15.09 -5.26 -4.85
CA MET A 228 -14.91 -4.17 -3.89
C MET A 228 -16.24 -3.53 -3.50
N CYS A 229 -17.09 -3.20 -4.47
CA CYS A 229 -18.42 -2.63 -4.21
C CYS A 229 -19.31 -3.57 -3.39
N ASP A 230 -19.22 -4.87 -3.62
CA ASP A 230 -19.99 -5.87 -2.87
C ASP A 230 -19.50 -5.97 -1.43
N ILE A 231 -18.19 -5.99 -1.19
CA ILE A 231 -17.61 -5.96 0.16
C ILE A 231 -18.06 -4.70 0.91
N LEU A 232 -17.94 -3.52 0.30
CA LEU A 232 -18.35 -2.25 0.90
C LEU A 232 -19.84 -2.25 1.27
N SER A 233 -20.69 -2.80 0.40
CA SER A 233 -22.14 -2.88 0.59
C SER A 233 -22.51 -3.87 1.70
N GLN A 234 -21.95 -5.09 1.68
CA GLN A 234 -22.22 -6.15 2.66
C GLN A 234 -21.81 -5.75 4.08
N ASN A 235 -20.75 -4.95 4.20
CA ASN A 235 -20.25 -4.45 5.48
C ASN A 235 -20.80 -3.07 5.86
N SER A 236 -21.77 -2.52 5.10
CA SER A 236 -22.38 -1.21 5.36
C SER A 236 -21.37 -0.08 5.57
N VAL A 237 -20.27 -0.09 4.79
CA VAL A 237 -19.17 0.88 4.93
C VAL A 237 -19.61 2.29 4.58
N PHE A 238 -20.53 2.41 3.62
CA PHE A 238 -21.17 3.66 3.21
C PHE A 238 -22.71 3.51 3.21
N ASP A 239 -23.42 4.63 3.34
CA ASP A 239 -24.85 4.68 3.13
C ASP A 239 -25.23 4.45 1.65
N GLU A 240 -26.53 4.31 1.37
CA GLU A 240 -27.05 4.06 0.00
C GLU A 240 -26.57 5.14 -0.99
N ARG A 241 -26.50 6.40 -0.57
CA ARG A 241 -26.04 7.50 -1.41
C ARG A 241 -24.57 7.37 -1.75
N GLY A 242 -23.74 7.05 -0.77
CA GLY A 242 -22.30 6.82 -0.95
C GLY A 242 -22.04 5.61 -1.85
N MET A 243 -22.75 4.51 -1.62
CA MET A 243 -22.64 3.31 -2.47
C MET A 243 -23.05 3.58 -3.92
N LYS A 244 -24.11 4.38 -4.13
CA LYS A 244 -24.51 4.78 -5.48
C LYS A 244 -23.44 5.59 -6.21
N GLN A 245 -22.77 6.51 -5.51
CA GLN A 245 -21.65 7.29 -6.09
C GLN A 245 -20.48 6.39 -6.49
N ILE A 246 -20.05 5.48 -5.60
CA ILE A 246 -18.94 4.55 -5.86
C ILE A 246 -19.26 3.63 -7.04
N ARG A 247 -20.46 3.01 -7.06
CA ARG A 247 -20.87 2.14 -8.18
C ARG A 247 -20.93 2.90 -9.51
N SER A 248 -21.45 4.14 -9.51
CA SER A 248 -21.46 4.99 -10.71
C SER A 248 -20.07 5.30 -11.21
N MET A 249 -19.13 5.61 -10.32
CA MET A 249 -17.72 5.83 -10.67
C MET A 249 -17.10 4.58 -11.29
N CYS A 250 -17.27 3.39 -10.69
CA CYS A 250 -16.74 2.14 -11.23
C CYS A 250 -17.22 1.85 -12.65
N GLN A 251 -18.47 2.20 -12.97
CA GLN A 251 -19.01 2.05 -14.33
C GLN A 251 -18.42 3.00 -15.35
N HIS A 252 -17.99 4.22 -14.93
CA HIS A 252 -17.42 5.23 -15.83
C HIS A 252 -15.92 5.07 -16.10
N VAL A 253 -15.17 4.46 -15.20
CA VAL A 253 -13.73 4.19 -15.41
C VAL A 253 -13.51 3.22 -16.58
N LEU A 254 -14.51 2.49 -16.99
CA LEU A 254 -14.47 1.40 -17.98
C LEU A 254 -15.24 1.70 -19.28
N SER A 255 -15.84 2.88 -19.40
CA SER A 255 -16.52 3.37 -20.61
C SER A 255 -15.63 4.37 -21.38
#